data_2c2b87826972afdfe878cccbb53269ee
#
_entry.id   2c2b87826972afdfe878cccbb53269ee
#
_cell.length_a   1.000
_cell.length_b   1.000
_cell.length_c   1.000
_cell.angle_alpha   90.00
_cell.angle_beta   90.00
_cell.angle_gamma   90.00
#
_symmetry.space_group_name_H-M   'P 1'
#
loop_
_entity.id
_entity.type
_entity.pdbx_description
1 polymer ?
#
loop_
_entity_poly.entity_id
_entity_poly.type
_entity_poly.pdbx_seq_one_letter_code
_entity_poly.pdbx_strand_id
1 'polypeptide(L)'
;MSNPFTLVFGKSPLESVDRPKQIFEIMDAFTSENINQQMFVITGVRGAGKTVMMSEIAQKLRENNNWIVLELNPATDLLQSMLSKLYSNNTISSFIKSARIDLSFFGFGVSVEGAPQITDPETAIIKILEKIQSENKRLLICIDEMSNTEYMKIFAGSFQIFVRLGLPVFLLGAG
;
A
#
# COMPACT_ATOMS: atom_id res chain seq x y z
N MET A 1 -21.53 -25.72 23.07
CA MET A 1 -20.64 -24.59 22.70
C MET A 1 -20.14 -24.85 21.31
N SER A 2 -20.44 -24.00 20.33
CA SER A 2 -19.90 -24.12 18.97
C SER A 2 -18.45 -23.65 18.97
N ASN A 3 -17.59 -24.39 18.26
CA ASN A 3 -16.18 -24.02 18.12
C ASN A 3 -16.07 -22.75 17.27
N PRO A 4 -15.54 -21.62 17.80
CA PRO A 4 -15.44 -20.36 17.06
C PRO A 4 -14.34 -20.37 15.99
N PHE A 5 -13.52 -21.42 15.90
CA PHE A 5 -12.44 -21.51 14.94
C PHE A 5 -12.89 -22.25 13.68
N THR A 6 -12.75 -21.61 12.52
CA THR A 6 -12.96 -22.27 11.24
C THR A 6 -11.69 -23.00 10.81
N LEU A 7 -11.84 -24.27 10.39
CA LEU A 7 -10.74 -25.06 9.83
C LEU A 7 -10.56 -24.86 8.31
N VAL A 8 -11.26 -23.91 7.72
CA VAL A 8 -11.24 -23.66 6.27
C VAL A 8 -10.28 -22.50 5.98
N PHE A 9 -9.22 -22.81 5.24
CA PHE A 9 -8.25 -21.79 4.78
C PHE A 9 -8.95 -20.69 3.96
N GLY A 10 -8.62 -19.44 4.27
CA GLY A 10 -9.08 -18.27 3.49
C GLY A 10 -10.50 -17.78 3.80
N LYS A 11 -11.20 -18.34 4.79
CA LYS A 11 -12.45 -17.76 5.30
C LYS A 11 -12.22 -17.05 6.62
N SER A 12 -12.81 -15.88 6.78
CA SER A 12 -12.83 -15.18 8.07
C SER A 12 -13.47 -16.07 9.13
N PRO A 13 -12.96 -16.11 10.39
CA PRO A 13 -13.63 -16.78 11.50
C PRO A 13 -15.07 -16.26 11.65
N LEU A 14 -15.96 -17.15 12.09
CA LEU A 14 -17.37 -16.78 12.36
C LEU A 14 -17.51 -15.72 13.48
N GLU A 15 -16.51 -15.65 14.37
CA GLU A 15 -16.38 -14.60 15.38
C GLU A 15 -15.01 -13.93 15.19
N SER A 16 -14.99 -12.69 14.71
CA SER A 16 -13.79 -11.86 14.72
C SER A 16 -13.52 -11.37 16.14
N VAL A 17 -12.27 -11.47 16.59
CA VAL A 17 -11.86 -10.75 17.81
C VAL A 17 -11.94 -9.26 17.46
N ASP A 18 -12.97 -8.60 17.97
CA ASP A 18 -13.20 -7.17 17.74
C ASP A 18 -12.08 -6.38 18.44
N ARG A 19 -11.34 -5.59 17.67
CA ARG A 19 -10.30 -4.67 18.15
C ARG A 19 -10.61 -3.24 17.74
N PRO A 20 -11.78 -2.73 18.09
CA PRO A 20 -12.27 -1.45 17.59
C PRO A 20 -11.32 -0.30 17.93
N LYS A 21 -10.66 -0.36 19.08
CA LYS A 21 -9.77 0.70 19.53
C LYS A 21 -8.52 0.81 18.66
N GLN A 22 -7.84 -0.30 18.37
CA GLN A 22 -6.63 -0.29 17.54
C GLN A 22 -6.94 0.09 16.08
N ILE A 23 -8.06 -0.40 15.55
CA ILE A 23 -8.53 -0.02 14.21
C ILE A 23 -8.82 1.48 14.17
N PHE A 24 -9.50 2.01 15.19
CA PHE A 24 -9.79 3.43 15.28
C PHE A 24 -8.50 4.28 15.34
N GLU A 25 -7.54 3.90 16.17
CA GLU A 25 -6.25 4.61 16.29
C GLU A 25 -5.48 4.67 14.97
N ILE A 26 -5.42 3.54 14.24
CA ILE A 26 -4.75 3.49 12.93
C ILE A 26 -5.52 4.32 11.90
N MET A 27 -6.85 4.19 11.87
CA MET A 27 -7.68 4.95 10.94
C MET A 27 -7.58 6.45 11.20
N ASP A 28 -7.63 6.89 12.46
CA ASP A 28 -7.50 8.28 12.86
C ASP A 28 -6.14 8.85 12.44
N ALA A 29 -5.04 8.12 12.71
CA ALA A 29 -3.70 8.53 12.30
C ALA A 29 -3.56 8.64 10.77
N PHE A 30 -4.14 7.69 10.00
CA PHE A 30 -4.05 7.71 8.54
C PHE A 30 -4.93 8.77 7.89
N THR A 31 -6.09 9.08 8.48
CA THR A 31 -7.04 10.05 7.92
C THR A 31 -6.86 11.48 8.43
N SER A 32 -6.03 11.68 9.45
CA SER A 32 -5.71 13.00 9.98
C SER A 32 -5.19 13.96 8.89
N GLU A 33 -5.57 15.23 8.99
CA GLU A 33 -5.03 16.30 8.15
C GLU A 33 -3.54 16.53 8.43
N ASN A 34 -3.15 16.45 9.69
CA ASN A 34 -1.75 16.51 10.13
C ASN A 34 -1.17 15.11 10.16
N ILE A 35 -0.45 14.73 9.11
CA ILE A 35 0.16 13.41 9.00
C ILE A 35 1.33 13.33 9.97
N ASN A 36 1.15 12.65 11.09
CA ASN A 36 2.19 12.41 12.09
C ASN A 36 2.79 11.00 12.01
N GLN A 37 2.06 10.05 11.44
CA GLN A 37 2.47 8.65 11.34
C GLN A 37 1.95 8.04 10.03
N GLN A 38 2.88 7.52 9.23
CA GLN A 38 2.57 6.93 7.91
C GLN A 38 2.81 5.41 7.89
N MET A 39 3.22 4.80 9.01
CA MET A 39 3.49 3.37 9.08
C MET A 39 2.98 2.77 10.38
N PHE A 40 2.25 1.66 10.26
CA PHE A 40 1.91 0.77 11.37
C PHE A 40 2.27 -0.68 11.03
N VAL A 41 2.73 -1.41 12.03
CA VAL A 41 2.96 -2.86 11.93
C VAL A 41 2.16 -3.57 13.02
N ILE A 42 1.23 -4.42 12.60
CA ILE A 42 0.42 -5.25 13.48
C ILE A 42 1.25 -6.48 13.84
N THR A 43 1.63 -6.60 15.10
CA THR A 43 2.42 -7.72 15.61
C THR A 43 1.59 -8.60 16.54
N GLY A 44 1.95 -9.86 16.68
CA GLY A 44 1.29 -10.79 17.58
C GLY A 44 1.47 -12.24 17.16
N VAL A 45 1.05 -13.16 18.04
CA VAL A 45 1.17 -14.60 17.78
C VAL A 45 0.36 -15.04 16.55
N ARG A 46 0.71 -16.18 15.98
CA ARG A 46 -0.05 -16.77 14.88
C ARG A 46 -1.51 -17.02 15.31
N GLY A 47 -2.45 -16.68 14.44
CA GLY A 47 -3.89 -16.80 14.76
C GLY A 47 -4.48 -15.62 15.55
N ALA A 48 -3.70 -14.60 15.90
CA ALA A 48 -4.18 -13.41 16.62
C ALA A 48 -5.08 -12.47 15.80
N GLY A 49 -5.42 -12.82 14.55
CA GLY A 49 -6.30 -12.02 13.69
C GLY A 49 -5.64 -10.80 13.04
N LYS A 50 -4.31 -10.79 12.90
CA LYS A 50 -3.57 -9.69 12.25
C LYS A 50 -4.04 -9.40 10.84
N THR A 51 -4.13 -10.44 10.00
CA THR A 51 -4.62 -10.34 8.61
C THR A 51 -6.06 -9.82 8.55
N VAL A 52 -6.92 -10.26 9.46
CA VAL A 52 -8.32 -9.80 9.52
C VAL A 52 -8.38 -8.32 9.84
N MET A 53 -7.62 -7.86 10.83
CA MET A 53 -7.55 -6.45 11.19
C MET A 53 -7.00 -5.58 10.06
N MET A 54 -5.92 -6.04 9.40
CA MET A 54 -5.35 -5.34 8.23
C MET A 54 -6.38 -5.25 7.09
N SER A 55 -7.08 -6.35 6.80
CA SER A 55 -8.10 -6.39 5.74
C SER A 55 -9.28 -5.47 6.03
N GLU A 56 -9.72 -5.38 7.29
CA GLU A 56 -10.80 -4.48 7.70
C GLU A 56 -10.42 -3.01 7.50
N ILE A 57 -9.21 -2.61 7.92
CA ILE A 57 -8.69 -1.26 7.71
C ILE A 57 -8.57 -0.95 6.21
N ALA A 58 -8.00 -1.88 5.44
CA ALA A 58 -7.85 -1.74 3.99
C ALA A 58 -9.21 -1.57 3.31
N GLN A 59 -10.23 -2.33 3.71
CA GLN A 59 -11.58 -2.22 3.15
C GLN A 59 -12.21 -0.86 3.46
N LYS A 60 -12.16 -0.41 4.71
CA LYS A 60 -12.69 0.91 5.11
C LYS A 60 -12.06 2.04 4.31
N LEU A 61 -10.75 1.97 4.06
CA LEU A 61 -10.06 2.99 3.25
C LEU A 61 -10.39 2.87 1.75
N ARG A 62 -10.62 1.68 1.21
CA ARG A 62 -11.09 1.51 -0.19
C ARG A 62 -12.46 2.15 -0.45
N GLU A 63 -13.31 2.18 0.55
CA GLU A 63 -14.64 2.83 0.45
C GLU A 63 -14.54 4.35 0.39
N ASN A 64 -13.39 4.91 0.76
CA ASN A 64 -13.12 6.34 0.67
C ASN A 64 -12.43 6.68 -0.66
N ASN A 65 -13.09 7.46 -1.50
CA ASN A 65 -12.60 7.85 -2.82
C ASN A 65 -11.25 8.58 -2.83
N ASN A 66 -10.79 9.09 -1.68
CA ASN A 66 -9.49 9.76 -1.55
C ASN A 66 -8.34 8.76 -1.31
N TRP A 67 -8.64 7.48 -1.17
CA TRP A 67 -7.65 6.46 -0.91
C TRP A 67 -7.49 5.49 -2.08
N ILE A 68 -6.26 5.12 -2.33
CA ILE A 68 -5.86 4.02 -3.21
C ILE A 68 -5.22 2.98 -2.31
N VAL A 69 -5.65 1.72 -2.41
CA VAL A 69 -5.15 0.65 -1.55
C VAL A 69 -4.52 -0.44 -2.41
N LEU A 70 -3.25 -0.72 -2.16
CA LEU A 70 -2.49 -1.80 -2.77
C LEU A 70 -2.12 -2.86 -1.74
N GLU A 71 -2.18 -4.12 -2.13
CA GLU A 71 -1.64 -5.24 -1.37
C GLU A 71 -0.40 -5.78 -2.09
N LEU A 72 0.73 -5.88 -1.39
CA LEU A 72 1.99 -6.35 -1.94
C LEU A 72 2.38 -7.68 -1.29
N ASN A 73 3.00 -8.55 -2.09
CA ASN A 73 3.54 -9.82 -1.62
C ASN A 73 5.02 -9.63 -1.23
N PRO A 74 5.41 -9.86 0.05
CA PRO A 74 6.78 -9.67 0.52
C PRO A 74 7.80 -10.65 -0.09
N ALA A 75 7.35 -11.70 -0.75
CA ALA A 75 8.22 -12.68 -1.41
C ALA A 75 8.69 -12.24 -2.81
N THR A 76 8.21 -11.11 -3.32
CA THR A 76 8.54 -10.58 -4.66
C THR A 76 9.24 -9.24 -4.56
N ASP A 77 9.81 -8.76 -5.67
CA ASP A 77 10.31 -7.39 -5.76
C ASP A 77 9.15 -6.40 -5.54
N LEU A 78 9.16 -5.75 -4.36
CA LEU A 78 8.07 -4.91 -3.92
C LEU A 78 7.95 -3.61 -4.71
N LEU A 79 9.06 -3.01 -5.16
CA LEU A 79 9.03 -1.79 -5.97
C LEU A 79 8.48 -2.07 -7.36
N GLN A 80 8.91 -3.14 -8.00
CA GLN A 80 8.38 -3.57 -9.30
C GLN A 80 6.89 -3.95 -9.19
N SER A 81 6.53 -4.71 -8.14
CA SER A 81 5.14 -5.09 -7.89
C SER A 81 4.24 -3.88 -7.62
N MET A 82 4.74 -2.91 -6.85
CA MET A 82 4.04 -1.65 -6.58
C MET A 82 3.81 -0.88 -7.88
N LEU A 83 4.85 -0.70 -8.69
CA LEU A 83 4.77 0.01 -9.96
C LEU A 83 3.77 -0.64 -10.93
N SER A 84 3.82 -1.97 -11.05
CA SER A 84 2.89 -2.74 -11.88
C SER A 84 1.43 -2.57 -11.42
N LYS A 85 1.17 -2.65 -10.12
CA LYS A 85 -0.18 -2.48 -9.56
C LYS A 85 -0.68 -1.04 -9.67
N LEU A 86 0.19 -0.05 -9.49
CA LEU A 86 -0.16 1.35 -9.73
C LEU A 86 -0.55 1.58 -11.18
N TYR A 87 0.23 1.05 -12.13
CA TYR A 87 -0.09 1.18 -13.56
C TYR A 87 -1.40 0.48 -13.93
N SER A 88 -1.68 -0.68 -13.34
CA SER A 88 -2.91 -1.45 -13.58
C SER A 88 -4.17 -0.83 -12.97
N ASN A 89 -4.02 0.15 -12.06
CA ASN A 89 -5.13 0.86 -11.47
C ASN A 89 -5.66 1.93 -12.43
N ASN A 90 -6.94 1.85 -12.82
CA ASN A 90 -7.54 2.75 -13.81
C ASN A 90 -7.39 4.24 -13.47
N THR A 91 -7.55 4.60 -12.21
CA THR A 91 -7.39 5.99 -11.73
C THR A 91 -5.95 6.44 -11.92
N ILE A 92 -4.99 5.62 -11.48
CA ILE A 92 -3.56 5.93 -11.56
C ILE A 92 -3.08 5.94 -13.00
N SER A 93 -3.52 5.02 -13.84
CA SER A 93 -3.13 4.97 -15.25
C SER A 93 -3.55 6.27 -15.99
N SER A 94 -4.70 6.84 -15.64
CA SER A 94 -5.10 8.15 -16.16
C SER A 94 -4.19 9.28 -15.68
N PHE A 95 -3.74 9.23 -14.41
CA PHE A 95 -2.79 10.19 -13.84
C PHE A 95 -1.42 10.10 -14.51
N ILE A 96 -0.91 8.88 -14.73
CA ILE A 96 0.36 8.65 -15.43
C ILE A 96 0.33 9.27 -16.84
N LYS A 97 -0.76 9.05 -17.58
CA LYS A 97 -0.96 9.63 -18.91
C LYS A 97 -1.02 11.17 -18.86
N SER A 98 -1.81 11.74 -17.96
CA SER A 98 -1.96 13.19 -17.83
C SER A 98 -0.67 13.89 -17.41
N ALA A 99 0.15 13.24 -16.59
CA ALA A 99 1.44 13.74 -16.14
C ALA A 99 2.58 13.47 -17.14
N ARG A 100 2.31 12.81 -18.28
CA ARG A 100 3.29 12.42 -19.31
C ARG A 100 4.50 11.65 -18.73
N ILE A 101 4.22 10.70 -17.81
CA ILE A 101 5.24 9.85 -17.21
C ILE A 101 5.54 8.69 -18.17
N ASP A 102 6.77 8.62 -18.68
CA ASP A 102 7.21 7.55 -19.57
C ASP A 102 7.70 6.35 -18.76
N LEU A 103 6.91 5.26 -18.75
CA LEU A 103 7.20 4.00 -18.08
C LEU A 103 7.50 2.86 -19.08
N SER A 104 7.79 3.18 -20.34
CA SER A 104 8.04 2.19 -21.39
C SER A 104 9.21 1.24 -21.09
N PHE A 105 10.20 1.70 -20.32
CA PHE A 105 11.31 0.86 -19.85
C PHE A 105 10.86 -0.35 -19.04
N PHE A 106 9.78 -0.21 -18.25
CA PHE A 106 9.23 -1.29 -17.43
C PHE A 106 8.23 -2.17 -18.19
N GLY A 107 8.05 -1.95 -19.51
CA GLY A 107 7.05 -2.64 -20.31
C GLY A 107 5.63 -2.11 -20.12
N PHE A 108 5.46 -0.95 -19.51
CA PHE A 108 4.16 -0.32 -19.28
C PHE A 108 3.96 0.89 -20.21
N GLY A 109 2.79 0.93 -20.84
CA GLY A 109 2.40 2.07 -21.68
C GLY A 109 3.20 2.19 -22.97
N VAL A 110 3.20 3.39 -23.52
CA VAL A 110 3.90 3.78 -24.74
C VAL A 110 4.92 4.86 -24.37
N SER A 111 6.03 4.90 -25.08
CA SER A 111 6.98 6.01 -24.94
C SER A 111 6.29 7.35 -25.18
N VAL A 112 6.61 8.35 -24.36
CA VAL A 112 6.01 9.68 -24.45
C VAL A 112 7.00 10.61 -25.11
N GLU A 113 6.67 11.09 -26.30
CA GLU A 113 7.54 12.01 -27.06
C GLU A 113 7.86 13.28 -26.22
N GLY A 114 9.14 13.57 -26.10
CA GLY A 114 9.65 14.73 -25.35
C GLY A 114 9.67 14.56 -23.83
N ALA A 115 9.27 13.38 -23.28
CA ALA A 115 9.45 13.05 -21.87
C ALA A 115 10.70 12.17 -21.68
N PRO A 116 11.50 12.40 -20.62
CA PRO A 116 12.63 11.51 -20.32
C PRO A 116 12.09 10.12 -19.88
N GLN A 117 12.68 9.07 -20.47
CA GLN A 117 12.39 7.71 -20.05
C GLN A 117 12.91 7.47 -18.64
N ILE A 118 12.05 6.95 -17.75
CA ILE A 118 12.43 6.60 -16.39
C ILE A 118 12.83 5.13 -16.36
N THR A 119 14.04 4.85 -15.85
CA THR A 119 14.62 3.51 -15.80
C THR A 119 14.73 2.95 -14.37
N ASP A 120 14.50 3.80 -13.37
CA ASP A 120 14.58 3.46 -11.96
C ASP A 120 13.16 3.40 -11.34
N PRO A 121 12.77 2.25 -10.70
CA PRO A 121 11.44 2.09 -10.12
C PRO A 121 11.12 3.10 -9.02
N GLU A 122 12.08 3.44 -8.16
CA GLU A 122 11.89 4.41 -7.07
C GLU A 122 11.54 5.79 -7.65
N THR A 123 12.29 6.25 -8.65
CA THR A 123 12.01 7.52 -9.34
C THR A 123 10.65 7.52 -10.01
N ALA A 124 10.25 6.43 -10.64
CA ALA A 124 8.92 6.29 -11.26
C ALA A 124 7.81 6.40 -10.22
N ILE A 125 7.97 5.70 -9.09
CA ILE A 125 7.00 5.73 -7.98
C ILE A 125 6.90 7.13 -7.38
N ILE A 126 8.01 7.83 -7.16
CA ILE A 126 8.00 9.21 -6.65
C ILE A 126 7.14 10.11 -7.54
N LYS A 127 7.33 10.08 -8.85
CA LYS A 127 6.53 10.90 -9.79
C LYS A 127 5.05 10.55 -9.77
N ILE A 128 4.72 9.27 -9.64
CA ILE A 128 3.32 8.83 -9.49
C ILE A 128 2.73 9.34 -8.16
N LEU A 129 3.49 9.25 -7.06
CA LEU A 129 3.05 9.73 -5.75
C LEU A 129 2.86 11.26 -5.72
N GLU A 130 3.74 12.02 -6.37
CA GLU A 130 3.57 13.48 -6.56
C GLU A 130 2.26 13.79 -7.29
N LYS A 131 1.93 12.99 -8.32
CA LYS A 131 0.67 13.15 -9.04
C LYS A 131 -0.54 12.75 -8.18
N ILE A 132 -0.45 11.67 -7.40
CA ILE A 132 -1.48 11.28 -6.41
C ILE A 132 -1.72 12.41 -5.41
N GLN A 133 -0.65 13.06 -4.94
CA GLN A 133 -0.71 14.20 -4.04
C GLN A 133 -1.43 15.42 -4.67
N SER A 134 -1.12 15.72 -5.92
CA SER A 134 -1.76 16.83 -6.63
C SER A 134 -3.27 16.61 -6.86
N GLU A 135 -3.74 15.38 -6.81
CA GLU A 135 -5.15 14.99 -6.88
C GLU A 135 -5.81 14.85 -5.50
N ASN A 136 -5.14 15.28 -4.42
CA ASN A 136 -5.58 15.17 -3.03
C ASN A 136 -5.93 13.73 -2.62
N LYS A 137 -5.21 12.75 -3.16
CA LYS A 137 -5.37 11.34 -2.82
C LYS A 137 -4.20 10.84 -1.97
N ARG A 138 -4.43 9.72 -1.31
CA ARG A 138 -3.46 9.00 -0.47
C ARG A 138 -3.33 7.56 -0.94
N LEU A 139 -2.15 6.97 -0.77
CA LEU A 139 -1.87 5.59 -1.10
C LEU A 139 -1.60 4.79 0.16
N LEU A 140 -2.38 3.73 0.41
CA LEU A 140 -2.08 2.71 1.41
C LEU A 140 -1.45 1.49 0.74
N ILE A 141 -0.35 1.04 1.32
CA ILE A 141 0.30 -0.22 0.98
C ILE A 141 0.08 -1.19 2.14
N CYS A 142 -0.51 -2.36 1.85
CA CYS A 142 -0.69 -3.45 2.80
C CYS A 142 0.30 -4.57 2.49
N ILE A 143 1.04 -5.03 3.50
CA ILE A 143 1.98 -6.17 3.38
C ILE A 143 1.72 -7.12 4.54
N ASP A 144 1.20 -8.31 4.23
CA ASP A 144 1.02 -9.37 5.21
C ASP A 144 2.25 -10.29 5.27
N GLU A 145 2.45 -10.95 6.40
CA GLU A 145 3.58 -11.84 6.66
C GLU A 145 4.95 -11.19 6.40
N MET A 146 5.10 -9.92 6.85
CA MET A 146 6.37 -9.20 6.72
C MET A 146 7.52 -10.01 7.35
N SER A 147 8.55 -10.26 6.57
CA SER A 147 9.74 -10.99 6.99
C SER A 147 11.01 -10.26 6.56
N ASN A 148 12.15 -10.56 7.20
CA ASN A 148 13.43 -9.90 6.92
C ASN A 148 14.05 -10.44 5.63
N THR A 149 13.46 -10.11 4.49
CA THR A 149 13.98 -10.42 3.14
C THR A 149 14.74 -9.23 2.56
N GLU A 150 15.56 -9.47 1.55
CA GLU A 150 16.27 -8.41 0.83
C GLU A 150 15.30 -7.44 0.14
N TYR A 151 14.22 -7.96 -0.43
CA TYR A 151 13.16 -7.12 -1.03
C TYR A 151 12.52 -6.18 -0.01
N MET A 152 12.28 -6.66 1.22
CA MET A 152 11.73 -5.82 2.29
C MET A 152 12.71 -4.73 2.73
N LYS A 153 14.01 -5.01 2.78
CA LYS A 153 15.03 -4.00 3.13
C LYS A 153 15.11 -2.89 2.08
N ILE A 154 15.15 -3.28 0.79
CA ILE A 154 15.15 -2.33 -0.33
C ILE A 154 13.88 -1.47 -0.28
N PHE A 155 12.72 -2.10 -0.16
CA PHE A 155 11.44 -1.39 -0.07
C PHE A 155 11.39 -0.44 1.13
N ALA A 156 11.86 -0.86 2.31
CA ALA A 156 11.88 -0.01 3.50
C ALA A 156 12.77 1.22 3.30
N GLY A 157 13.90 1.09 2.61
CA GLY A 157 14.75 2.20 2.24
C GLY A 157 14.04 3.22 1.36
N SER A 158 13.41 2.76 0.28
CA SER A 158 12.63 3.62 -0.63
C SER A 158 11.41 4.23 0.06
N PHE A 159 10.70 3.47 0.91
CA PHE A 159 9.57 3.99 1.69
C PHE A 159 9.97 5.16 2.60
N GLN A 160 11.14 5.08 3.26
CA GLN A 160 11.68 6.17 4.06
C GLN A 160 11.97 7.42 3.21
N ILE A 161 12.42 7.24 1.97
CA ILE A 161 12.63 8.35 1.03
C ILE A 161 11.29 9.01 0.70
N PHE A 162 10.26 8.24 0.37
CA PHE A 162 8.93 8.75 0.08
C PHE A 162 8.36 9.57 1.25
N VAL A 163 8.49 9.05 2.47
CA VAL A 163 8.03 9.75 3.68
C VAL A 163 8.81 11.06 3.90
N ARG A 164 10.13 11.07 3.72
CA ARG A 164 10.96 12.29 3.85
C ARG A 164 10.62 13.35 2.81
N LEU A 165 10.18 12.94 1.63
CA LEU A 165 9.71 13.85 0.57
C LEU A 165 8.29 14.37 0.85
N GLY A 166 7.64 13.97 1.95
CA GLY A 166 6.29 14.39 2.28
C GLY A 166 5.21 13.81 1.37
N LEU A 167 5.49 12.68 0.71
CA LEU A 167 4.56 12.05 -0.21
C LEU A 167 3.43 11.32 0.53
N PRO A 168 2.21 11.26 -0.02
CA PRO A 168 1.02 10.74 0.64
C PRO A 168 0.95 9.20 0.56
N VAL A 169 1.99 8.52 1.02
CA VAL A 169 2.09 7.06 1.04
C VAL A 169 2.11 6.55 2.47
N PHE A 170 1.33 5.51 2.73
CA PHE A 170 1.13 4.89 4.04
C PHE A 170 1.39 3.40 3.95
N LEU A 171 1.90 2.82 5.02
CA LEU A 171 2.21 1.39 5.12
C LEU A 171 1.47 0.76 6.30
N LEU A 172 0.74 -0.29 6.04
CA LEU A 172 0.16 -1.17 7.04
C LEU A 172 0.71 -2.58 6.85
N GLY A 173 1.57 -2.98 7.78
CA GLY A 173 2.19 -4.30 7.79
C GLY A 173 1.57 -5.23 8.82
N ALA A 174 1.70 -6.54 8.60
CA ALA A 174 1.43 -7.58 9.59
C ALA A 174 2.59 -8.59 9.60
N GLY A 175 3.05 -8.97 10.83
CA GLY A 175 4.19 -9.88 10.99
C GLY A 175 4.29 -10.49 12.39
#